data_485d2ba0f4da044321939b44e09cf497
#
_entry.id   485d2ba0f4da044321939b44e09cf497
#
_cell.length_a   1.000
_cell.length_b   1.000
_cell.length_c   1.000
_cell.angle_alpha   90.00
_cell.angle_beta   90.00
_cell.angle_gamma   90.00
#
_symmetry.space_group_name_H-M   'P 1'
#
loop_
_entity.id
_entity.type
_entity.pdbx_description
1 polymer ?
#
loop_
_entity_poly.entity_id
_entity_poly.type
_entity_poly.pdbx_seq_one_letter_code
_entity_poly.pdbx_strand_id
1 'polypeptide(L)'
;MAESGNQGRFKNPVEAVLVGTKELIRVKPNTRPINDNDRLDGKVCLITGANSGVGWGVAKLWAERGATLIMACRTLVPDKAAELRELTGNPNIHLYEFDLGSFDKIDAFVDALRRDGIRLDVSLFNAGLGAAVAKKTEYGLEELFQVNYLAKFYLVNRLLAEGVIPNSALAGNKSPGDPVHRLMFTSSDSHRGAQPVNTETLGVFYEYGARGGIANYSYYKLVLNTFAMELSRRLNREGEAADVSVFPICPGPVNTNIIRNAPPVLKAILGAIFAVGFQHPDKAAPPFLYLATANEVEGKTGLYLHMKTEKPMDEKCYEDTAGAALWDRSMTLLESIGRSVKPLSRTSA
;
A
#
# COMPACT_ATOMS: atom_id res chain seq x y z
N MET A 1 1.98 14.39 -31.27
CA MET A 1 1.57 15.47 -30.36
C MET A 1 0.48 14.91 -29.48
N ALA A 2 0.81 14.44 -28.31
CA ALA A 2 -0.15 13.96 -27.33
C ALA A 2 0.17 14.63 -26.00
N GLU A 3 -0.30 15.86 -25.83
CA GLU A 3 -0.44 16.48 -24.52
C GLU A 3 -1.75 15.99 -23.90
N SER A 4 -1.81 14.76 -23.44
CA SER A 4 -2.81 14.36 -22.44
C SER A 4 -2.14 14.41 -21.07
N GLY A 5 -1.85 15.62 -20.62
CA GLY A 5 -1.35 15.81 -19.27
C GLY A 5 -2.43 15.42 -18.27
N ASN A 6 -2.15 14.37 -17.52
CA ASN A 6 -2.95 13.95 -16.37
C ASN A 6 -3.07 15.16 -15.41
N GLN A 7 -4.25 15.81 -15.36
CA GLN A 7 -4.47 16.98 -14.50
C GLN A 7 -4.77 16.44 -13.08
N GLY A 8 -3.76 16.43 -12.20
CA GLY A 8 -3.95 16.05 -10.81
C GLY A 8 -4.88 17.03 -10.05
N ARG A 9 -5.43 16.59 -8.90
CA ARG A 9 -6.28 17.39 -7.99
C ARG A 9 -5.65 18.73 -7.59
N PHE A 10 -4.34 18.84 -7.65
CA PHE A 10 -3.59 20.01 -7.18
C PHE A 10 -2.87 20.68 -8.35
N LYS A 11 -3.03 21.99 -8.45
CA LYS A 11 -2.36 22.80 -9.49
C LYS A 11 -0.85 22.93 -9.28
N ASN A 12 -0.40 22.79 -8.02
CA ASN A 12 1.01 22.87 -7.64
C ASN A 12 1.25 22.20 -6.25
N PRO A 13 2.52 21.95 -5.88
CA PRO A 13 2.87 21.34 -4.59
C PRO A 13 2.40 22.14 -3.36
N VAL A 14 2.37 23.46 -3.45
CA VAL A 14 1.94 24.35 -2.36
C VAL A 14 0.45 24.17 -2.07
N GLU A 15 -0.38 24.06 -3.12
CA GLU A 15 -1.81 23.77 -2.98
C GLU A 15 -2.05 22.41 -2.32
N ALA A 16 -1.31 21.39 -2.72
CA ALA A 16 -1.38 20.06 -2.11
C ALA A 16 -1.09 20.10 -0.60
N VAL A 17 -0.08 20.86 -0.19
CA VAL A 17 0.28 21.06 1.22
C VAL A 17 -0.79 21.83 1.98
N LEU A 18 -1.29 22.94 1.43
CA LEU A 18 -2.34 23.74 2.07
C LEU A 18 -3.63 22.95 2.29
N VAL A 19 -4.02 22.14 1.28
CA VAL A 19 -5.19 21.26 1.40
C VAL A 19 -4.94 20.18 2.43
N GLY A 20 -3.77 19.53 2.41
CA GLY A 20 -3.39 18.50 3.39
C GLY A 20 -3.39 19.03 4.83
N THR A 21 -2.86 20.23 5.05
CA THR A 21 -2.85 20.88 6.38
C THR A 21 -4.27 21.21 6.84
N LYS A 22 -5.12 21.73 5.94
CA LYS A 22 -6.54 21.98 6.26
C LYS A 22 -7.30 20.69 6.60
N GLU A 23 -6.99 19.60 5.93
CA GLU A 23 -7.61 18.29 6.19
C GLU A 23 -7.22 17.77 7.58
N LEU A 24 -5.98 17.93 8.02
CA LEU A 24 -5.55 17.57 9.38
C LEU A 24 -6.40 18.25 10.48
N ILE A 25 -6.85 19.48 10.23
CA ILE A 25 -7.62 20.26 11.20
C ILE A 25 -9.12 20.01 11.08
N ARG A 26 -9.63 19.74 9.88
CA ARG A 26 -11.08 19.68 9.58
C ARG A 26 -11.69 18.28 9.60
N VAL A 27 -10.88 17.24 9.43
CA VAL A 27 -11.38 15.86 9.39
C VAL A 27 -11.81 15.43 10.79
N LYS A 28 -13.12 15.24 10.99
CA LYS A 28 -13.65 14.70 12.23
C LYS A 28 -13.50 13.19 12.25
N PRO A 29 -12.86 12.61 13.28
CA PRO A 29 -12.81 11.16 13.43
C PRO A 29 -14.22 10.56 13.53
N ASN A 30 -14.45 9.45 12.84
CA ASN A 30 -15.63 8.61 12.99
C ASN A 30 -15.28 7.16 13.37
N THR A 31 -13.98 6.88 13.55
CA THR A 31 -13.49 5.64 14.15
C THR A 31 -13.14 5.89 15.62
N ARG A 32 -13.29 4.85 16.45
CA ARG A 32 -12.82 4.95 17.83
C ARG A 32 -11.31 5.14 17.92
N PRO A 33 -10.80 5.78 18.96
CA PRO A 33 -9.38 5.74 19.29
C PRO A 33 -8.91 4.30 19.55
N ILE A 34 -7.63 4.03 19.27
CA ILE A 34 -7.01 2.80 19.75
C ILE A 34 -6.89 2.82 21.27
N ASN A 35 -6.95 1.64 21.89
CA ASN A 35 -6.82 1.44 23.33
C ASN A 35 -5.89 0.26 23.66
N ASP A 36 -5.77 -0.11 24.94
CA ASP A 36 -4.84 -1.16 25.36
C ASP A 36 -5.24 -2.58 24.92
N ASN A 37 -6.51 -2.79 24.55
CA ASN A 37 -6.99 -4.06 24.01
C ASN A 37 -6.69 -4.22 22.51
N ASP A 38 -6.26 -3.16 21.82
CA ASP A 38 -5.80 -3.23 20.43
C ASP A 38 -4.40 -3.88 20.39
N ARG A 39 -4.36 -5.21 20.47
CA ARG A 39 -3.15 -6.02 20.56
C ARG A 39 -2.98 -6.93 19.36
N LEU A 40 -1.72 -7.28 19.09
CA LEU A 40 -1.32 -8.16 17.99
C LEU A 40 -0.54 -9.39 18.51
N ASP A 41 -0.72 -9.75 19.79
CA ASP A 41 -0.09 -10.93 20.37
C ASP A 41 -0.48 -12.19 19.58
N GLY A 42 0.51 -12.98 19.20
CA GLY A 42 0.31 -14.19 18.37
C GLY A 42 -0.02 -13.94 16.91
N LYS A 43 -0.08 -12.66 16.46
CA LYS A 43 -0.31 -12.30 15.06
C LYS A 43 1.00 -12.09 14.31
N VAL A 44 1.09 -12.66 13.11
CA VAL A 44 2.20 -12.48 12.19
C VAL A 44 1.85 -11.35 11.21
N CYS A 45 2.59 -10.26 11.27
CA CYS A 45 2.30 -9.02 10.58
C CYS A 45 3.41 -8.66 9.59
N LEU A 46 3.07 -8.46 8.32
CA LEU A 46 4.00 -7.99 7.28
C LEU A 46 3.88 -6.47 7.09
N ILE A 47 5.01 -5.78 6.99
CA ILE A 47 5.07 -4.38 6.56
C ILE A 47 6.14 -4.23 5.47
N THR A 48 5.74 -3.81 4.26
CA THR A 48 6.71 -3.42 3.23
C THR A 48 7.16 -1.98 3.41
N GLY A 49 8.48 -1.72 3.30
CA GLY A 49 9.05 -0.40 3.54
C GLY A 49 8.99 0.02 5.00
N ALA A 50 9.23 -0.91 5.91
CA ALA A 50 9.15 -0.71 7.36
C ALA A 50 10.32 0.07 7.98
N ASN A 51 11.35 0.42 7.20
CA ASN A 51 12.59 1.03 7.70
C ASN A 51 12.56 2.57 7.77
N SER A 52 11.49 3.22 7.35
CA SER A 52 11.37 4.69 7.36
C SER A 52 9.93 5.17 7.26
N GLY A 53 9.70 6.44 7.58
CA GLY A 53 8.42 7.12 7.39
C GLY A 53 7.24 6.41 8.05
N VAL A 54 6.10 6.37 7.37
CA VAL A 54 4.86 5.73 7.87
C VAL A 54 5.10 4.27 8.25
N GLY A 55 5.82 3.51 7.39
CA GLY A 55 6.11 2.10 7.65
C GLY A 55 6.88 1.88 8.96
N TRP A 56 7.84 2.76 9.29
CA TRP A 56 8.56 2.70 10.56
C TRP A 56 7.66 3.00 11.76
N GLY A 57 6.85 4.08 11.68
CA GLY A 57 5.92 4.41 12.76
C GLY A 57 4.92 3.29 13.03
N VAL A 58 4.40 2.65 11.96
CA VAL A 58 3.51 1.48 12.10
C VAL A 58 4.27 0.27 12.66
N ALA A 59 5.48 -0.01 12.18
CA ALA A 59 6.31 -1.12 12.66
C ALA A 59 6.58 -1.01 14.17
N LYS A 60 6.93 0.21 14.63
CA LYS A 60 7.14 0.49 16.06
C LYS A 60 5.86 0.21 16.86
N LEU A 61 4.73 0.80 16.45
CA LEU A 61 3.47 0.61 17.17
C LEU A 61 3.03 -0.86 17.19
N TRP A 62 3.13 -1.58 16.06
CA TRP A 62 2.75 -2.98 16.01
C TRP A 62 3.68 -3.88 16.84
N ALA A 63 4.98 -3.58 16.87
CA ALA A 63 5.93 -4.27 17.74
C ALA A 63 5.63 -4.06 19.23
N GLU A 64 5.31 -2.81 19.64
CA GLU A 64 4.85 -2.47 21.00
C GLU A 64 3.54 -3.17 21.38
N ARG A 65 2.73 -3.54 20.40
CA ARG A 65 1.46 -4.25 20.55
C ARG A 65 1.58 -5.78 20.47
N GLY A 66 2.81 -6.32 20.44
CA GLY A 66 3.09 -7.74 20.55
C GLY A 66 3.12 -8.53 19.24
N ALA A 67 3.11 -7.85 18.07
CA ALA A 67 3.18 -8.54 16.78
C ALA A 67 4.48 -9.33 16.60
N THR A 68 4.39 -10.52 15.99
CA THR A 68 5.51 -11.09 15.25
C THR A 68 5.64 -10.32 13.94
N LEU A 69 6.69 -9.51 13.80
CA LEU A 69 6.80 -8.53 12.73
C LEU A 69 7.77 -8.97 11.64
N ILE A 70 7.28 -9.03 10.41
CA ILE A 70 8.06 -9.23 9.20
C ILE A 70 8.28 -7.87 8.52
N MET A 71 9.50 -7.36 8.62
CA MET A 71 9.91 -6.12 7.98
C MET A 71 10.50 -6.42 6.60
N ALA A 72 9.80 -6.08 5.53
CA ALA A 72 10.29 -6.23 4.15
C ALA A 72 10.90 -4.91 3.66
N CYS A 73 12.21 -4.85 3.53
CA CYS A 73 12.96 -3.62 3.27
C CYS A 73 13.99 -3.80 2.15
N ARG A 74 14.20 -2.73 1.38
CA ARG A 74 15.15 -2.71 0.27
C ARG A 74 16.61 -2.75 0.74
N THR A 75 16.88 -2.20 1.91
CA THR A 75 18.20 -2.16 2.54
C THR A 75 18.16 -2.87 3.88
N LEU A 76 19.10 -3.75 4.13
CA LEU A 76 19.25 -4.47 5.40
C LEU A 76 20.24 -3.78 6.34
N VAL A 77 20.98 -2.78 5.87
CA VAL A 77 21.96 -2.01 6.65
C VAL A 77 21.57 -0.54 6.65
N PRO A 78 21.50 0.12 7.83
CA PRO A 78 21.63 -0.46 9.17
C PRO A 78 20.50 -1.47 9.47
N ASP A 79 20.74 -2.41 10.40
CA ASP A 79 19.71 -3.38 10.80
C ASP A 79 18.61 -2.70 11.60
N LYS A 80 17.57 -2.29 10.91
CA LYS A 80 16.41 -1.61 11.48
C LYS A 80 15.54 -2.55 12.35
N ALA A 81 15.63 -3.85 12.17
CA ALA A 81 14.95 -4.78 13.05
C ALA A 81 15.66 -4.89 14.41
N ALA A 82 17.01 -4.85 14.43
CA ALA A 82 17.76 -4.79 15.68
C ALA A 82 17.42 -3.52 16.48
N GLU A 83 17.45 -2.36 15.81
CA GLU A 83 17.03 -1.08 16.42
C GLU A 83 15.61 -1.17 16.99
N LEU A 84 14.69 -1.76 16.26
CA LEU A 84 13.29 -1.86 16.69
C LEU A 84 13.11 -2.84 17.87
N ARG A 85 13.85 -3.96 17.89
CA ARG A 85 13.87 -4.89 19.04
C ARG A 85 14.34 -4.18 20.31
N GLU A 86 15.40 -3.39 20.22
CA GLU A 86 15.92 -2.60 21.34
C GLU A 86 14.91 -1.56 21.83
N LEU A 87 14.29 -0.81 20.90
CA LEU A 87 13.33 0.23 21.24
C LEU A 87 12.05 -0.29 21.89
N THR A 88 11.57 -1.46 21.47
CA THR A 88 10.25 -1.97 21.87
C THR A 88 10.32 -3.13 22.86
N GLY A 89 11.49 -3.72 23.05
CA GLY A 89 11.66 -4.94 23.85
C GLY A 89 11.05 -6.21 23.21
N ASN A 90 10.53 -6.11 21.97
CA ASN A 90 9.93 -7.24 21.28
C ASN A 90 10.99 -8.03 20.49
N PRO A 91 11.31 -9.30 20.86
CA PRO A 91 12.31 -10.09 20.15
C PRO A 91 11.81 -10.61 18.79
N ASN A 92 10.51 -10.67 18.57
CA ASN A 92 9.87 -11.32 17.40
C ASN A 92 9.79 -10.38 16.20
N ILE A 93 10.93 -9.78 15.80
CA ILE A 93 11.03 -8.87 14.66
C ILE A 93 12.07 -9.42 13.69
N HIS A 94 11.65 -9.65 12.44
CA HIS A 94 12.45 -10.25 11.38
C HIS A 94 12.60 -9.29 10.22
N LEU A 95 13.81 -9.19 9.66
CA LEU A 95 14.12 -8.32 8.52
C LEU A 95 14.41 -9.17 7.28
N TYR A 96 13.66 -8.92 6.21
CA TYR A 96 13.85 -9.58 4.91
C TYR A 96 14.23 -8.56 3.85
N GLU A 97 15.14 -8.96 2.95
CA GLU A 97 15.43 -8.17 1.75
C GLU A 97 14.23 -8.21 0.80
N PHE A 98 13.84 -7.02 0.32
CA PHE A 98 12.68 -6.88 -0.55
C PHE A 98 12.76 -5.60 -1.36
N ASP A 99 12.59 -5.68 -2.70
CA ASP A 99 12.56 -4.50 -3.57
C ASP A 99 11.47 -4.61 -4.63
N LEU A 100 10.52 -3.67 -4.61
CA LEU A 100 9.47 -3.54 -5.64
C LEU A 100 10.03 -3.11 -7.02
N GLY A 101 11.26 -2.67 -7.09
CA GLY A 101 11.97 -2.40 -8.33
C GLY A 101 12.44 -3.66 -9.08
N SER A 102 12.44 -4.83 -8.42
CA SER A 102 12.91 -6.09 -8.98
C SER A 102 11.94 -7.23 -8.72
N PHE A 103 11.39 -7.82 -9.78
CA PHE A 103 10.49 -8.97 -9.67
C PHE A 103 11.23 -10.21 -9.13
N ASP A 104 12.53 -10.38 -9.43
CA ASP A 104 13.34 -11.47 -8.88
C ASP A 104 13.46 -11.37 -7.35
N LYS A 105 13.62 -10.16 -6.80
CA LYS A 105 13.66 -9.94 -5.35
C LYS A 105 12.29 -10.16 -4.70
N ILE A 106 11.21 -9.88 -5.42
CA ILE A 106 9.85 -10.23 -4.95
C ILE A 106 9.71 -11.75 -4.86
N ASP A 107 10.13 -12.49 -5.90
CA ASP A 107 10.08 -13.95 -5.91
C ASP A 107 10.93 -14.54 -4.77
N ALA A 108 12.18 -14.11 -4.64
CA ALA A 108 13.07 -14.55 -3.58
C ALA A 108 12.48 -14.29 -2.16
N PHE A 109 11.81 -13.16 -1.98
CA PHE A 109 11.15 -12.81 -0.73
C PHE A 109 9.96 -13.75 -0.44
N VAL A 110 9.07 -13.98 -1.41
CA VAL A 110 7.92 -14.89 -1.23
C VAL A 110 8.39 -16.32 -0.97
N ASP A 111 9.41 -16.79 -1.70
CA ASP A 111 9.98 -18.11 -1.51
C ASP A 111 10.65 -18.26 -0.14
N ALA A 112 11.28 -17.22 0.38
CA ALA A 112 11.83 -17.20 1.72
C ALA A 112 10.71 -17.34 2.77
N LEU A 113 9.65 -16.55 2.68
CA LEU A 113 8.51 -16.65 3.61
C LEU A 113 7.88 -18.05 3.60
N ARG A 114 7.71 -18.63 2.40
CA ARG A 114 7.17 -19.99 2.25
C ARG A 114 8.09 -21.04 2.87
N ARG A 115 9.39 -20.97 2.60
CA ARG A 115 10.39 -21.90 3.16
C ARG A 115 10.46 -21.82 4.69
N ASP A 116 10.33 -20.61 5.23
CA ASP A 116 10.36 -20.35 6.67
C ASP A 116 9.01 -20.67 7.34
N GLY A 117 8.02 -21.20 6.59
CA GLY A 117 6.71 -21.58 7.09
C GLY A 117 5.84 -20.42 7.57
N ILE A 118 6.12 -19.19 7.09
CA ILE A 118 5.40 -18.01 7.52
C ILE A 118 3.96 -18.02 6.97
N ARG A 119 3.02 -17.84 7.89
CA ARG A 119 1.60 -17.63 7.60
C ARG A 119 1.20 -16.27 8.19
N LEU A 120 0.79 -15.35 7.33
CA LEU A 120 0.49 -13.97 7.71
C LEU A 120 -0.95 -13.83 8.21
N ASP A 121 -1.16 -12.99 9.23
CA ASP A 121 -2.49 -12.56 9.70
C ASP A 121 -2.84 -11.16 9.19
N VAL A 122 -1.85 -10.27 9.11
CA VAL A 122 -2.04 -8.88 8.68
C VAL A 122 -0.91 -8.49 7.73
N SER A 123 -1.24 -7.83 6.62
CA SER A 123 -0.24 -7.35 5.67
C SER A 123 -0.45 -5.89 5.31
N LEU A 124 0.60 -5.08 5.47
CA LEU A 124 0.62 -3.67 5.07
C LEU A 124 1.56 -3.47 3.89
N PHE A 125 1.00 -3.23 2.71
CA PHE A 125 1.72 -2.86 1.50
C PHE A 125 1.95 -1.35 1.47
N ASN A 126 2.93 -0.91 2.30
CA ASN A 126 3.22 0.52 2.50
C ASN A 126 4.29 1.03 1.54
N ALA A 127 5.30 0.23 1.19
CA ALA A 127 6.40 0.66 0.32
C ALA A 127 5.87 1.36 -0.94
N GLY A 128 6.51 2.44 -1.30
CA GLY A 128 6.16 3.24 -2.47
C GLY A 128 7.12 4.40 -2.64
N LEU A 129 7.07 5.08 -3.76
CA LEU A 129 7.91 6.24 -4.04
C LEU A 129 7.11 7.37 -4.70
N GLY A 130 7.65 8.58 -4.60
CA GLY A 130 7.31 9.73 -5.42
C GLY A 130 8.50 10.08 -6.30
N ALA A 131 8.26 10.57 -7.50
CA ALA A 131 9.32 11.00 -8.41
C ALA A 131 9.04 12.39 -8.95
N ALA A 132 10.10 13.19 -9.04
CA ALA A 132 10.06 14.48 -9.69
C ALA A 132 10.52 14.42 -11.16
N VAL A 133 11.08 13.28 -11.57
CA VAL A 133 11.60 13.03 -12.91
C VAL A 133 11.23 11.59 -13.28
N ALA A 134 10.86 11.40 -14.56
CA ALA A 134 10.57 10.09 -15.10
C ALA A 134 11.82 9.19 -15.06
N LYS A 135 11.61 7.92 -14.75
CA LYS A 135 12.65 6.91 -14.80
C LYS A 135 12.08 5.62 -15.38
N LYS A 136 12.81 5.07 -16.36
CA LYS A 136 12.50 3.79 -16.98
C LYS A 136 13.17 2.67 -16.21
N THR A 137 12.43 1.62 -15.89
CA THR A 137 12.97 0.43 -15.21
C THR A 137 13.67 -0.51 -16.19
N GLU A 138 14.37 -1.50 -15.68
CA GLU A 138 14.98 -2.57 -16.48
C GLU A 138 13.95 -3.36 -17.31
N TYR A 139 12.70 -3.40 -16.85
CA TYR A 139 11.59 -4.03 -17.57
C TYR A 139 10.92 -3.13 -18.62
N GLY A 140 11.47 -1.95 -18.86
CA GLY A 140 10.91 -1.00 -19.83
C GLY A 140 9.72 -0.20 -19.34
N LEU A 141 9.29 -0.39 -18.10
CA LEU A 141 8.14 0.25 -17.48
C LEU A 141 8.49 1.61 -16.86
N GLU A 142 7.50 2.44 -16.62
CA GLU A 142 7.64 3.65 -15.82
C GLU A 142 7.79 3.28 -14.31
N GLU A 143 8.78 3.87 -13.61
CA GLU A 143 9.18 3.45 -12.26
C GLU A 143 8.07 3.66 -11.21
N LEU A 144 7.32 4.78 -11.26
CA LEU A 144 6.18 5.00 -10.36
C LEU A 144 5.09 3.94 -10.55
N PHE A 145 4.79 3.61 -11.80
CA PHE A 145 3.84 2.56 -12.13
C PHE A 145 4.27 1.22 -11.56
N GLN A 146 5.51 0.82 -11.86
CA GLN A 146 6.01 -0.47 -11.40
C GLN A 146 5.97 -0.57 -9.87
N VAL A 147 6.58 0.38 -9.15
CA VAL A 147 6.77 0.31 -7.70
C VAL A 147 5.46 0.56 -6.94
N ASN A 148 4.66 1.54 -7.37
CA ASN A 148 3.46 1.89 -6.63
C ASN A 148 2.27 0.98 -6.94
N TYR A 149 2.30 0.25 -8.05
CA TYR A 149 1.19 -0.59 -8.46
C TYR A 149 1.59 -2.01 -8.92
N LEU A 150 2.21 -2.19 -10.10
CA LEU A 150 2.34 -3.52 -10.73
C LEU A 150 3.10 -4.53 -9.88
N ALA A 151 4.17 -4.10 -9.22
CA ALA A 151 4.93 -4.96 -8.32
C ALA A 151 4.13 -5.36 -7.07
N LYS A 152 3.21 -4.51 -6.58
CA LYS A 152 2.29 -4.87 -5.50
C LYS A 152 1.21 -5.84 -5.97
N PHE A 153 0.67 -5.63 -7.18
CA PHE A 153 -0.24 -6.59 -7.81
C PHE A 153 0.43 -7.97 -7.88
N TYR A 154 1.66 -8.04 -8.37
CA TYR A 154 2.43 -9.27 -8.46
C TYR A 154 2.65 -9.91 -7.08
N LEU A 155 3.20 -9.15 -6.13
CA LEU A 155 3.49 -9.62 -4.76
C LEU A 155 2.26 -10.21 -4.08
N VAL A 156 1.12 -9.50 -4.11
CA VAL A 156 -0.10 -9.95 -3.44
C VAL A 156 -0.59 -11.25 -4.05
N ASN A 157 -0.64 -11.33 -5.38
CA ASN A 157 -1.06 -12.57 -6.06
C ASN A 157 -0.11 -13.75 -5.77
N ARG A 158 1.21 -13.51 -5.68
CA ARG A 158 2.19 -14.54 -5.29
C ARG A 158 1.95 -15.01 -3.84
N LEU A 159 1.79 -14.08 -2.88
CA LEU A 159 1.53 -14.41 -1.47
C LEU A 159 0.24 -15.20 -1.28
N LEU A 160 -0.82 -14.85 -2.03
CA LEU A 160 -2.09 -15.58 -2.03
C LEU A 160 -1.95 -16.98 -2.64
N ALA A 161 -1.28 -17.10 -3.79
CA ALA A 161 -1.14 -18.37 -4.52
C ALA A 161 -0.28 -19.39 -3.76
N GLU A 162 0.76 -18.91 -3.05
CA GLU A 162 1.64 -19.73 -2.23
C GLU A 162 1.09 -20.00 -0.82
N GLY A 163 -0.10 -19.47 -0.48
CA GLY A 163 -0.75 -19.68 0.81
C GLY A 163 -0.07 -19.01 2.00
N VAL A 164 0.89 -18.10 1.75
CA VAL A 164 1.50 -17.25 2.77
C VAL A 164 0.45 -16.30 3.37
N ILE A 165 -0.45 -15.82 2.52
CA ILE A 165 -1.72 -15.22 2.94
C ILE A 165 -2.79 -16.31 2.85
N PRO A 166 -3.35 -16.76 3.98
CA PRO A 166 -4.40 -17.78 4.00
C PRO A 166 -5.64 -17.28 3.26
N ASN A 167 -6.15 -18.11 2.36
CA ASN A 167 -7.33 -17.77 1.57
C ASN A 167 -8.00 -19.04 1.00
N SER A 168 -9.29 -18.96 0.74
CA SER A 168 -10.06 -20.04 0.12
C SER A 168 -9.97 -20.01 -1.40
N ALA A 169 -9.70 -18.84 -2.00
CA ALA A 169 -9.84 -18.60 -3.44
C ALA A 169 -8.71 -19.22 -4.28
N LEU A 170 -7.46 -19.18 -3.83
CA LEU A 170 -6.29 -19.64 -4.59
C LEU A 170 -5.55 -20.80 -3.94
N ALA A 171 -5.26 -20.67 -2.64
CA ALA A 171 -4.48 -21.65 -1.91
C ALA A 171 -5.34 -22.74 -1.29
N GLY A 172 -6.61 -22.45 -1.00
CA GLY A 172 -7.51 -23.39 -0.33
C GLY A 172 -7.04 -23.82 1.06
N ASN A 173 -6.18 -23.02 1.69
CA ASN A 173 -5.52 -23.34 2.95
C ASN A 173 -6.12 -22.60 4.17
N LYS A 174 -7.32 -22.06 4.02
CA LYS A 174 -8.10 -21.46 5.10
C LYS A 174 -9.16 -22.44 5.58
N SER A 175 -9.20 -22.66 6.89
CA SER A 175 -10.18 -23.53 7.54
C SER A 175 -11.34 -22.73 8.15
N PRO A 176 -12.52 -23.32 8.34
CA PRO A 176 -13.59 -22.68 9.11
C PRO A 176 -13.11 -22.31 10.51
N GLY A 177 -13.30 -21.04 10.89
CA GLY A 177 -12.83 -20.50 12.18
C GLY A 177 -11.44 -19.88 12.15
N ASP A 178 -10.69 -20.00 11.05
CA ASP A 178 -9.44 -19.24 10.89
C ASP A 178 -9.72 -17.73 10.87
N PRO A 179 -8.85 -16.91 11.47
CA PRO A 179 -8.98 -15.46 11.45
C PRO A 179 -9.03 -14.92 10.01
N VAL A 180 -9.79 -13.86 9.81
CA VAL A 180 -9.81 -13.14 8.53
C VAL A 180 -8.49 -12.41 8.36
N HIS A 181 -7.75 -12.74 7.30
CA HIS A 181 -6.53 -11.99 6.95
C HIS A 181 -6.88 -10.56 6.53
N ARG A 182 -6.11 -9.57 6.99
CA ARG A 182 -6.34 -8.15 6.70
C ARG A 182 -5.24 -7.58 5.82
N LEU A 183 -5.58 -7.28 4.57
CA LEU A 183 -4.70 -6.63 3.60
C LEU A 183 -4.90 -5.12 3.66
N MET A 184 -3.83 -4.37 3.88
CA MET A 184 -3.84 -2.91 3.85
C MET A 184 -2.93 -2.37 2.76
N PHE A 185 -3.42 -1.38 2.02
CA PHE A 185 -2.65 -0.66 1.00
C PHE A 185 -2.50 0.81 1.38
N THR A 186 -1.27 1.29 1.55
CA THR A 186 -1.04 2.72 1.77
C THR A 186 -1.39 3.52 0.52
N SER A 187 -2.55 4.13 0.56
CA SER A 187 -3.12 4.99 -0.47
C SER A 187 -2.80 6.47 -0.20
N SER A 188 -3.44 7.36 -0.95
CA SER A 188 -3.42 8.81 -0.75
C SER A 188 -4.75 9.40 -1.22
N ASP A 189 -5.28 10.37 -0.51
CA ASP A 189 -6.50 11.09 -0.91
C ASP A 189 -6.31 11.91 -2.21
N SER A 190 -5.06 12.07 -2.66
CA SER A 190 -4.73 12.66 -3.95
C SER A 190 -5.34 11.91 -5.15
N HIS A 191 -5.72 10.64 -4.99
CA HIS A 191 -6.39 9.84 -6.03
C HIS A 191 -7.67 10.50 -6.56
N ARG A 192 -8.36 11.32 -5.74
CA ARG A 192 -9.64 11.97 -6.11
C ARG A 192 -9.55 12.90 -7.29
N GLY A 193 -8.38 13.48 -7.55
CA GLY A 193 -8.19 14.39 -8.67
C GLY A 193 -7.53 13.76 -9.89
N ALA A 194 -7.34 12.45 -9.89
CA ALA A 194 -6.74 11.74 -11.00
C ALA A 194 -7.76 11.47 -12.11
N GLN A 195 -7.28 11.38 -13.36
CA GLN A 195 -8.09 10.93 -14.50
C GLN A 195 -8.48 9.45 -14.32
N PRO A 196 -9.59 8.99 -14.93
CA PRO A 196 -9.98 7.58 -14.94
C PRO A 196 -8.84 6.67 -15.39
N VAL A 197 -8.87 5.41 -14.96
CA VAL A 197 -7.86 4.42 -15.35
C VAL A 197 -7.89 4.23 -16.87
N ASN A 198 -6.75 4.44 -17.51
CA ASN A 198 -6.55 4.16 -18.92
C ASN A 198 -5.60 2.96 -19.07
N THR A 199 -6.17 1.82 -19.44
CA THR A 199 -5.43 0.56 -19.57
C THR A 199 -4.52 0.52 -20.80
N GLU A 200 -4.76 1.32 -21.85
CA GLU A 200 -3.95 1.35 -23.06
C GLU A 200 -2.55 1.94 -22.80
N THR A 201 -2.50 3.01 -21.99
CA THR A 201 -1.26 3.71 -21.67
C THR A 201 -0.64 3.28 -20.35
N LEU A 202 -1.27 2.32 -19.66
CA LEU A 202 -0.82 1.86 -18.36
C LEU A 202 0.59 1.27 -18.42
N GLY A 203 1.51 1.83 -17.63
CA GLY A 203 2.91 1.39 -17.53
C GLY A 203 3.82 1.87 -18.66
N VAL A 204 3.29 2.54 -19.68
CA VAL A 204 4.09 3.11 -20.77
C VAL A 204 4.97 4.23 -20.23
N PHE A 205 6.26 4.10 -20.48
CA PHE A 205 7.23 5.13 -20.10
C PHE A 205 7.08 6.38 -20.99
N TYR A 206 7.10 7.54 -20.35
CA TYR A 206 7.20 8.84 -21.01
C TYR A 206 7.94 9.82 -20.10
N GLU A 207 8.59 10.82 -20.70
CA GLU A 207 9.32 11.84 -19.95
C GLU A 207 8.36 12.83 -19.27
N TYR A 208 8.65 13.14 -18.01
CA TYR A 208 7.93 14.15 -17.23
C TYR A 208 8.85 14.83 -16.20
N GLY A 209 8.51 16.06 -15.84
CA GLY A 209 9.14 16.80 -14.72
C GLY A 209 8.31 16.71 -13.43
N ALA A 210 8.63 17.54 -12.46
CA ALA A 210 8.05 17.49 -11.11
C ALA A 210 6.52 17.56 -11.07
N ARG A 211 5.88 18.39 -11.95
CA ARG A 211 4.42 18.47 -12.04
C ARG A 211 3.81 17.16 -12.52
N GLY A 212 4.39 16.56 -13.55
CA GLY A 212 3.98 15.26 -14.07
C GLY A 212 4.16 14.15 -13.03
N GLY A 213 5.25 14.19 -12.27
CA GLY A 213 5.50 13.24 -11.18
C GLY A 213 4.42 13.27 -10.09
N ILE A 214 3.95 14.47 -9.71
CA ILE A 214 2.83 14.60 -8.74
C ILE A 214 1.52 14.07 -9.35
N ALA A 215 1.25 14.39 -10.62
CA ALA A 215 0.06 13.90 -11.31
C ALA A 215 0.07 12.37 -11.44
N ASN A 216 1.21 11.78 -11.82
CA ASN A 216 1.39 10.33 -11.92
C ASN A 216 1.28 9.65 -10.57
N TYR A 217 1.86 10.21 -9.50
CA TYR A 217 1.68 9.69 -8.15
C TYR A 217 0.19 9.60 -7.79
N SER A 218 -0.57 10.66 -8.03
CA SER A 218 -2.02 10.69 -7.77
C SER A 218 -2.77 9.66 -8.60
N TYR A 219 -2.40 9.53 -9.88
CA TYR A 219 -2.95 8.55 -10.80
C TYR A 219 -2.68 7.11 -10.36
N TYR A 220 -1.43 6.79 -9.99
CA TYR A 220 -1.13 5.43 -9.52
C TYR A 220 -1.70 5.13 -8.13
N LYS A 221 -2.06 6.14 -7.33
CA LYS A 221 -2.89 5.92 -6.13
C LYS A 221 -4.36 5.62 -6.48
N LEU A 222 -4.91 6.20 -7.56
CA LEU A 222 -6.21 5.78 -8.09
C LEU A 222 -6.15 4.34 -8.60
N VAL A 223 -5.16 4.01 -9.43
CA VAL A 223 -4.95 2.65 -9.96
C VAL A 223 -4.84 1.63 -8.83
N LEU A 224 -4.06 1.92 -7.77
CA LEU A 224 -3.93 1.05 -6.59
C LEU A 224 -5.26 0.86 -5.86
N ASN A 225 -6.07 1.90 -5.72
CA ASN A 225 -7.38 1.82 -5.09
C ASN A 225 -8.38 1.01 -5.92
N THR A 226 -8.40 1.22 -7.25
CA THR A 226 -9.20 0.43 -8.19
C THR A 226 -8.83 -1.05 -8.12
N PHE A 227 -7.52 -1.35 -8.07
CA PHE A 227 -7.04 -2.72 -7.86
C PHE A 227 -7.49 -3.30 -6.51
N ALA A 228 -7.40 -2.54 -5.42
CA ALA A 228 -7.81 -3.02 -4.12
C ALA A 228 -9.31 -3.39 -4.10
N MET A 229 -10.17 -2.62 -4.78
CA MET A 229 -11.59 -2.94 -4.91
C MET A 229 -11.82 -4.19 -5.77
N GLU A 230 -11.10 -4.31 -6.88
CA GLU A 230 -11.18 -5.50 -7.73
C GLU A 230 -10.66 -6.75 -7.02
N LEU A 231 -9.55 -6.65 -6.29
CA LEU A 231 -9.03 -7.74 -5.46
C LEU A 231 -10.05 -8.19 -4.41
N SER A 232 -10.72 -7.21 -3.77
CA SER A 232 -11.78 -7.50 -2.81
C SER A 232 -12.91 -8.32 -3.43
N ARG A 233 -13.36 -7.96 -4.65
CA ARG A 233 -14.43 -8.70 -5.38
C ARG A 233 -14.00 -10.11 -5.80
N ARG A 234 -12.70 -10.31 -6.06
CA ARG A 234 -12.18 -11.63 -6.46
C ARG A 234 -11.97 -12.56 -5.28
N LEU A 235 -11.68 -12.00 -4.09
CA LEU A 235 -11.42 -12.79 -2.88
C LEU A 235 -12.69 -13.09 -2.07
N ASN A 236 -13.74 -12.29 -2.24
CA ASN A 236 -14.90 -12.32 -1.35
C ASN A 236 -16.20 -12.44 -2.14
N ARG A 237 -17.19 -13.10 -1.57
CA ARG A 237 -18.55 -13.13 -2.12
C ARG A 237 -19.36 -11.96 -1.59
N GLU A 238 -20.19 -11.39 -2.43
CA GLU A 238 -21.08 -10.31 -2.03
C GLU A 238 -22.08 -10.81 -0.99
N GLY A 239 -22.29 -10.02 0.06
CA GLY A 239 -23.22 -10.34 1.15
C GLY A 239 -22.71 -11.34 2.20
N GLU A 240 -21.52 -11.92 2.02
CA GLU A 240 -20.88 -12.79 3.00
C GLU A 240 -19.80 -12.06 3.80
N ALA A 241 -19.41 -12.63 4.96
CA ALA A 241 -18.23 -12.16 5.67
C ALA A 241 -16.98 -12.40 4.80
N ALA A 242 -16.05 -11.44 4.82
CA ALA A 242 -14.87 -11.50 3.98
C ALA A 242 -13.99 -12.74 4.29
N ASP A 243 -13.55 -13.42 3.25
CA ASP A 243 -12.48 -14.43 3.33
C ASP A 243 -11.14 -13.75 3.61
N VAL A 244 -10.86 -12.66 2.89
CA VAL A 244 -9.70 -11.78 3.10
C VAL A 244 -10.19 -10.33 3.05
N SER A 245 -9.99 -9.58 4.12
CA SER A 245 -10.32 -8.16 4.18
C SER A 245 -9.33 -7.33 3.38
N VAL A 246 -9.80 -6.37 2.59
CA VAL A 246 -8.98 -5.47 1.78
C VAL A 246 -9.29 -4.01 2.14
N PHE A 247 -8.29 -3.30 2.65
CA PHE A 247 -8.43 -1.94 3.17
C PHE A 247 -7.43 -0.96 2.56
N PRO A 248 -7.81 -0.13 1.57
CA PRO A 248 -7.02 1.06 1.25
C PRO A 248 -7.02 2.05 2.42
N ILE A 249 -5.86 2.62 2.75
CA ILE A 249 -5.71 3.58 3.84
C ILE A 249 -4.84 4.76 3.43
N CYS A 250 -5.32 5.98 3.64
CA CYS A 250 -4.54 7.21 3.50
C CYS A 250 -4.11 7.71 4.89
N PRO A 251 -2.81 7.75 5.19
CA PRO A 251 -2.33 8.24 6.48
C PRO A 251 -2.48 9.76 6.66
N GLY A 252 -2.93 10.47 5.62
CA GLY A 252 -2.88 11.93 5.57
C GLY A 252 -1.48 12.45 5.20
N PRO A 253 -1.22 13.76 5.37
CA PRO A 253 0.09 14.35 5.13
C PRO A 253 1.07 13.97 6.25
N VAL A 254 2.07 13.15 5.92
CA VAL A 254 3.09 12.66 6.85
C VAL A 254 4.47 13.08 6.37
N ASN A 255 5.30 13.57 7.28
CA ASN A 255 6.70 13.88 6.99
C ASN A 255 7.47 12.59 6.70
N THR A 256 7.71 12.33 5.41
CA THR A 256 8.37 11.12 4.95
C THR A 256 9.43 11.43 3.90
N ASN A 257 10.33 10.48 3.67
CA ASN A 257 11.38 10.58 2.64
C ASN A 257 10.87 10.37 1.20
N ILE A 258 9.57 10.53 0.94
CA ILE A 258 8.97 10.28 -0.37
C ILE A 258 9.56 11.18 -1.49
N ILE A 259 10.08 12.35 -1.10
CA ILE A 259 10.73 13.32 -2.01
C ILE A 259 12.26 13.29 -1.95
N ARG A 260 12.88 12.24 -1.41
CA ARG A 260 14.35 12.20 -1.24
C ARG A 260 15.13 12.37 -2.56
N ASN A 261 14.51 12.04 -3.69
CA ASN A 261 15.09 12.17 -5.04
C ASN A 261 14.76 13.52 -5.71
N ALA A 262 14.11 14.47 -5.00
CA ALA A 262 13.86 15.80 -5.52
C ALA A 262 15.16 16.63 -5.60
N PRO A 263 15.26 17.60 -6.53
CA PRO A 263 16.38 18.55 -6.61
C PRO A 263 16.61 19.28 -5.26
N PRO A 264 17.86 19.63 -4.89
CA PRO A 264 18.19 20.18 -3.56
C PRO A 264 17.36 21.40 -3.17
N VAL A 265 17.12 22.33 -4.09
CA VAL A 265 16.33 23.56 -3.83
C VAL A 265 14.87 23.20 -3.54
N LEU A 266 14.27 22.32 -4.33
CA LEU A 266 12.89 21.86 -4.13
C LEU A 266 12.78 21.05 -2.83
N LYS A 267 13.80 20.25 -2.50
CA LYS A 267 13.88 19.48 -1.27
C LYS A 267 13.96 20.39 -0.03
N ALA A 268 14.69 21.49 -0.09
CA ALA A 268 14.77 22.46 1.01
C ALA A 268 13.42 23.17 1.24
N ILE A 269 12.77 23.63 0.17
CA ILE A 269 11.47 24.29 0.24
C ILE A 269 10.39 23.33 0.76
N LEU A 270 10.29 22.14 0.18
CA LEU A 270 9.33 21.12 0.60
C LEU A 270 9.63 20.60 2.01
N GLY A 271 10.93 20.49 2.39
CA GLY A 271 11.34 20.09 3.74
C GLY A 271 10.87 21.07 4.81
N ALA A 272 10.99 22.37 4.59
CA ALA A 272 10.48 23.39 5.50
C ALA A 272 8.95 23.35 5.63
N ILE A 273 8.24 23.15 4.51
CA ILE A 273 6.78 23.02 4.47
C ILE A 273 6.33 21.73 5.19
N PHE A 274 7.03 20.61 4.97
CA PHE A 274 6.74 19.34 5.62
C PHE A 274 6.99 19.38 7.13
N ALA A 275 8.01 20.11 7.58
CA ALA A 275 8.30 20.25 9.01
C ALA A 275 7.17 20.95 9.79
N VAL A 276 6.47 21.89 9.16
CA VAL A 276 5.43 22.70 9.81
C VAL A 276 4.01 22.14 9.60
N GLY A 277 3.75 21.52 8.43
CA GLY A 277 2.40 21.13 8.01
C GLY A 277 2.11 19.64 7.99
N PHE A 278 3.10 18.77 8.35
CA PHE A 278 2.95 17.33 8.24
C PHE A 278 3.14 16.65 9.58
N GLN A 279 2.32 15.63 9.84
CA GLN A 279 2.41 14.89 11.10
C GLN A 279 3.64 13.97 11.15
N HIS A 280 4.12 13.69 12.37
CA HIS A 280 5.15 12.71 12.61
C HIS A 280 4.65 11.30 12.25
N PRO A 281 5.49 10.39 11.72
CA PRO A 281 5.11 9.01 11.40
C PRO A 281 4.38 8.27 12.52
N ASP A 282 4.81 8.42 13.77
CA ASP A 282 4.17 7.78 14.92
C ASP A 282 2.72 8.24 15.13
N LYS A 283 2.41 9.52 14.83
CA LYS A 283 1.04 10.05 14.90
C LYS A 283 0.14 9.55 13.77
N ALA A 284 0.74 9.07 12.68
CA ALA A 284 0.04 8.50 11.55
C ALA A 284 -0.23 6.99 11.70
N ALA A 285 0.43 6.30 12.65
CA ALA A 285 0.35 4.86 12.85
C ALA A 285 -0.96 4.32 13.46
N PRO A 286 -1.64 5.01 14.40
CA PRO A 286 -2.84 4.47 15.07
C PRO A 286 -3.96 3.97 14.15
N PRO A 287 -4.30 4.62 13.03
CA PRO A 287 -5.32 4.10 12.11
C PRO A 287 -4.99 2.74 11.49
N PHE A 288 -3.71 2.43 11.30
CA PHE A 288 -3.27 1.13 10.81
C PHE A 288 -3.44 0.04 11.87
N LEU A 289 -3.19 0.35 13.15
CA LEU A 289 -3.47 -0.57 14.24
C LEU A 289 -4.99 -0.80 14.38
N TYR A 290 -5.80 0.26 14.29
CA TYR A 290 -7.26 0.11 14.28
C TYR A 290 -7.72 -0.87 13.20
N LEU A 291 -7.28 -0.72 11.94
CA LEU A 291 -7.63 -1.65 10.88
C LEU A 291 -7.08 -3.06 11.12
N ALA A 292 -5.96 -3.21 11.83
CA ALA A 292 -5.36 -4.50 12.14
C ALA A 292 -6.09 -5.26 13.26
N THR A 293 -6.72 -4.56 14.23
CA THR A 293 -7.20 -5.16 15.48
C THR A 293 -8.69 -4.99 15.75
N ALA A 294 -9.32 -3.92 15.23
CA ALA A 294 -10.68 -3.56 15.61
C ALA A 294 -11.71 -4.64 15.19
N ASN A 295 -12.60 -4.97 16.13
CA ASN A 295 -13.71 -5.89 15.88
C ASN A 295 -14.75 -5.28 14.94
N GLU A 296 -14.86 -3.95 14.94
CA GLU A 296 -15.80 -3.19 14.10
C GLU A 296 -15.55 -3.39 12.59
N VAL A 297 -14.35 -3.82 12.22
CA VAL A 297 -13.97 -4.09 10.81
C VAL A 297 -13.78 -5.59 10.52
N GLU A 298 -14.03 -6.47 11.50
CA GLU A 298 -13.95 -7.92 11.30
C GLU A 298 -14.94 -8.37 10.23
N GLY A 299 -14.47 -9.18 9.29
CA GLY A 299 -15.29 -9.68 8.17
C GLY A 299 -15.75 -8.62 7.17
N LYS A 300 -15.35 -7.35 7.33
CA LYS A 300 -15.58 -6.30 6.34
C LYS A 300 -14.45 -6.24 5.31
N THR A 301 -14.76 -5.73 4.13
CA THR A 301 -13.82 -5.51 3.04
C THR A 301 -14.19 -4.28 2.25
N GLY A 302 -13.26 -3.72 1.45
CA GLY A 302 -13.51 -2.55 0.62
C GLY A 302 -13.65 -1.22 1.35
N LEU A 303 -13.40 -1.19 2.66
CA LEU A 303 -13.44 0.01 3.48
C LEU A 303 -12.20 0.88 3.23
N TYR A 304 -12.43 2.18 3.00
CA TYR A 304 -11.34 3.17 2.90
C TYR A 304 -11.26 4.03 4.14
N LEU A 305 -10.06 4.08 4.73
CA LEU A 305 -9.79 4.92 5.87
C LEU A 305 -8.89 6.10 5.48
N HIS A 306 -9.35 7.33 5.68
CA HIS A 306 -8.55 8.54 5.56
C HIS A 306 -8.22 9.07 6.96
N MET A 307 -6.98 8.90 7.38
CA MET A 307 -6.57 9.14 8.77
C MET A 307 -7.45 8.34 9.76
N LYS A 308 -8.31 9.00 10.53
CA LYS A 308 -9.22 8.40 11.50
C LYS A 308 -10.69 8.44 11.05
N THR A 309 -10.91 8.60 9.74
CA THR A 309 -12.26 8.76 9.19
C THR A 309 -12.49 7.76 8.07
N GLU A 310 -13.44 6.88 8.29
CA GLU A 310 -14.00 6.05 7.23
C GLU A 310 -14.83 6.94 6.30
N LYS A 311 -14.52 6.89 5.00
CA LYS A 311 -15.24 7.62 3.95
C LYS A 311 -15.14 6.88 2.62
N PRO A 312 -16.04 7.11 1.66
CA PRO A 312 -15.88 6.53 0.33
C PRO A 312 -14.63 7.12 -0.37
N MET A 313 -14.01 6.34 -1.21
CA MET A 313 -13.01 6.80 -2.19
C MET A 313 -13.70 7.59 -3.32
N ASP A 314 -12.95 8.03 -4.31
CA ASP A 314 -13.50 8.54 -5.56
C ASP A 314 -14.32 7.44 -6.27
N GLU A 315 -15.43 7.79 -6.89
CA GLU A 315 -16.33 6.84 -7.56
C GLU A 315 -15.64 5.97 -8.61
N LYS A 316 -14.64 6.53 -9.32
CA LYS A 316 -13.81 5.80 -10.28
C LYS A 316 -13.13 4.56 -9.73
N CYS A 317 -12.89 4.51 -8.40
CA CYS A 317 -12.30 3.33 -7.77
C CYS A 317 -13.26 2.13 -7.71
N TYR A 318 -14.56 2.38 -7.79
CA TYR A 318 -15.60 1.36 -7.66
C TYR A 318 -16.15 0.87 -8.99
N GLU A 319 -15.75 1.47 -10.11
CA GLU A 319 -16.19 1.05 -11.43
C GLU A 319 -15.78 -0.39 -11.74
N ASP A 320 -16.76 -1.23 -11.92
CA ASP A 320 -16.60 -2.68 -12.04
C ASP A 320 -15.83 -3.08 -13.31
N THR A 321 -16.18 -2.45 -14.42
CA THR A 321 -15.53 -2.68 -15.72
C THR A 321 -14.09 -2.19 -15.74
N ALA A 322 -13.82 -1.05 -15.10
CA ALA A 322 -12.46 -0.51 -14.99
C ALA A 322 -11.56 -1.40 -14.11
N GLY A 323 -12.11 -1.95 -13.03
CA GLY A 323 -11.40 -2.90 -12.16
C GLY A 323 -11.01 -4.18 -12.91
N ALA A 324 -11.96 -4.77 -13.64
CA ALA A 324 -11.71 -5.98 -14.44
C ALA A 324 -10.69 -5.72 -15.55
N ALA A 325 -10.86 -4.65 -16.33
CA ALA A 325 -9.92 -4.28 -17.40
C ALA A 325 -8.50 -3.99 -16.85
N LEU A 326 -8.40 -3.34 -15.68
CA LEU A 326 -7.12 -3.11 -15.01
C LEU A 326 -6.45 -4.42 -14.62
N TRP A 327 -7.20 -5.37 -14.08
CA TRP A 327 -6.70 -6.70 -13.73
C TRP A 327 -6.13 -7.43 -14.94
N ASP A 328 -6.92 -7.55 -16.02
CA ASP A 328 -6.52 -8.26 -17.23
C ASP A 328 -5.31 -7.61 -17.91
N ARG A 329 -5.27 -6.26 -17.94
CA ARG A 329 -4.10 -5.53 -18.43
C ARG A 329 -2.86 -5.79 -17.59
N SER A 330 -2.99 -5.90 -16.27
CA SER A 330 -1.87 -6.20 -15.38
C SER A 330 -1.31 -7.60 -15.58
N MET A 331 -2.19 -8.58 -15.81
CA MET A 331 -1.79 -9.94 -16.19
C MET A 331 -0.96 -9.92 -17.49
N THR A 332 -1.49 -9.28 -18.55
CA THR A 332 -0.80 -9.14 -19.84
C THR A 332 0.55 -8.43 -19.72
N LEU A 333 0.64 -7.37 -18.89
CA LEU A 333 1.90 -6.66 -18.66
C LEU A 333 2.94 -7.55 -17.96
N LEU A 334 2.52 -8.35 -16.97
CA LEU A 334 3.41 -9.30 -16.32
C LEU A 334 3.92 -10.36 -17.32
N GLU A 335 3.04 -10.91 -18.15
CA GLU A 335 3.41 -11.87 -19.18
C GLU A 335 4.43 -11.27 -20.16
N SER A 336 4.26 -10.01 -20.56
CA SER A 336 5.16 -9.32 -21.48
C SER A 336 6.59 -9.13 -20.94
N ILE A 337 6.77 -9.20 -19.62
CA ILE A 337 8.07 -9.13 -18.94
C ILE A 337 8.53 -10.50 -18.41
N GLY A 338 7.92 -11.59 -18.88
CA GLY A 338 8.27 -12.96 -18.49
C GLY A 338 7.86 -13.35 -17.08
N ARG A 339 6.80 -12.72 -16.54
CA ARG A 339 6.22 -13.05 -15.22
C ARG A 339 4.77 -13.50 -15.37
N SER A 340 4.33 -14.31 -14.43
CA SER A 340 2.94 -14.76 -14.38
C SER A 340 2.49 -14.93 -12.94
N VAL A 341 1.19 -14.84 -12.73
CA VAL A 341 0.54 -15.15 -11.45
C VAL A 341 -0.60 -16.12 -11.71
N LYS A 342 -0.95 -16.91 -10.70
CA LYS A 342 -2.07 -17.84 -10.79
C LYS A 342 -3.37 -17.04 -11.04
N PRO A 343 -4.18 -17.44 -12.02
CA PRO A 343 -5.44 -16.76 -12.28
C PRO A 343 -6.36 -16.77 -11.06
N LEU A 344 -6.88 -15.60 -10.70
CA LEU A 344 -7.88 -15.42 -9.66
C LEU A 344 -9.16 -14.91 -10.32
N SER A 345 -10.12 -15.81 -10.49
CA SER A 345 -11.44 -15.46 -11.03
C SER A 345 -12.25 -14.68 -9.99
N ARG A 346 -13.21 -13.87 -10.44
CA ARG A 346 -14.21 -13.33 -9.51
C ARG A 346 -15.00 -14.48 -8.90
N THR A 347 -15.30 -14.40 -7.63
CA THR A 347 -16.23 -15.31 -7.00
C THR A 347 -17.61 -15.08 -7.63
N SER A 348 -18.20 -16.12 -8.22
CA SER A 348 -19.58 -16.05 -8.73
C SER A 348 -20.52 -15.72 -7.56
N ALA A 349 -21.44 -14.78 -7.82
CA ALA A 349 -22.48 -14.42 -6.89
C ALA A 349 -23.38 -15.62 -6.55
#